data_a2a15b2050afdf0d36590a3a149a21ea
#
_entry.id   a2a15b2050afdf0d36590a3a149a21ea
#
_cell.length_a   1.000
_cell.length_b   1.000
_cell.length_c   1.000
_cell.angle_alpha   90.00
_cell.angle_beta   90.00
_cell.angle_gamma   90.00
#
_symmetry.space_group_name_H-M   'P 1'
#
loop_
_entity.id
_entity.type
_entity.pdbx_description
1 polymer ?
#
loop_
_entity_poly.entity_id
_entity_poly.type
_entity_poly.pdbx_seq_one_letter_code
_entity_poly.pdbx_strand_id
1 'polypeptide(L)'
;MKIAILPGDGIGTEIVAEAVRVLKALDLKMEMETALVGGAAYEAHGHPLPPATLKLAMDSDAVLFGAVGDWKYDTLDRPLRPEQAILGLRKNMGLFANFRPAICYKELVDASSLKPELVAGLDILIIRELTGDIYFGQPRGRRVATDGHFPGSEEAFDTMRYSRPEIERIAHVAFQAAMKRDKRVTSVDKANVLETFQFWKDVVSEVGKQYPEVALDHMYVDNAAMQLVKAPKKFDVIVTGNMFGDILSDAAAMLTGSIGMLPSASLNDKKQGLYEPSHGSAPDIAGKGIANPLATILSAAMMLRFSLNQAAAADRIETAVKSVLAQGLRTPDIYSAGTTKVSTVQMGDAVLKALE
;
A
#
# COMPACT_ATOMS: atom_id res chain seq x y z
N MET A 1 -7.71 -5.47 21.89
CA MET A 1 -7.29 -4.76 20.66
C MET A 1 -8.55 -4.40 19.91
N LYS A 2 -8.74 -3.10 19.62
CA LYS A 2 -9.91 -2.62 18.85
C LYS A 2 -9.51 -2.41 17.39
N ILE A 3 -10.26 -2.99 16.46
CA ILE A 3 -9.97 -2.93 15.02
C ILE A 3 -11.20 -2.41 14.29
N ALA A 4 -11.05 -1.33 13.53
CA ALA A 4 -12.07 -0.87 12.60
C ALA A 4 -11.98 -1.68 11.32
N ILE A 5 -13.08 -2.28 10.89
CA ILE A 5 -13.19 -3.02 9.64
C ILE A 5 -13.97 -2.18 8.65
N LEU A 6 -13.29 -1.74 7.58
CA LEU A 6 -13.82 -0.86 6.56
C LEU A 6 -13.75 -1.54 5.19
N PRO A 7 -14.72 -2.40 4.81
CA PRO A 7 -14.65 -3.19 3.58
C PRO A 7 -14.64 -2.35 2.31
N GLY A 8 -15.40 -1.24 2.28
CA GLY A 8 -15.51 -0.36 1.13
C GLY A 8 -16.34 -0.94 -0.01
N ASP A 9 -15.81 -0.83 -1.24
CA ASP A 9 -16.53 -1.08 -2.48
C ASP A 9 -15.98 -2.31 -3.24
N GLY A 10 -16.72 -2.74 -4.24
CA GLY A 10 -16.29 -3.77 -5.17
C GLY A 10 -15.87 -5.07 -4.49
N ILE A 11 -14.69 -5.60 -4.86
CA ILE A 11 -14.12 -6.81 -4.24
C ILE A 11 -13.74 -6.63 -2.77
N GLY A 12 -13.66 -5.38 -2.27
CA GLY A 12 -13.29 -5.10 -0.89
C GLY A 12 -14.13 -5.86 0.12
N THR A 13 -15.43 -6.01 -0.11
CA THR A 13 -16.33 -6.79 0.76
C THR A 13 -15.97 -8.26 0.82
N GLU A 14 -15.60 -8.88 -0.31
CA GLU A 14 -15.26 -10.30 -0.41
C GLU A 14 -13.91 -10.59 0.26
N ILE A 15 -12.88 -9.81 -0.06
CA ILE A 15 -11.51 -10.05 0.43
C ILE A 15 -11.34 -9.73 1.91
N VAL A 16 -12.05 -8.69 2.41
CA VAL A 16 -12.03 -8.34 3.84
C VAL A 16 -12.77 -9.40 4.66
N ALA A 17 -13.86 -9.98 4.11
CA ALA A 17 -14.56 -11.08 4.79
C ALA A 17 -13.60 -12.25 5.07
N GLU A 18 -12.77 -12.65 4.10
CA GLU A 18 -11.79 -13.71 4.28
C GLU A 18 -10.68 -13.33 5.29
N ALA A 19 -10.16 -12.11 5.25
CA ALA A 19 -9.19 -11.65 6.24
C ALA A 19 -9.76 -11.63 7.67
N VAL A 20 -11.02 -11.22 7.83
CA VAL A 20 -11.72 -11.26 9.13
C VAL A 20 -11.91 -12.70 9.63
N ARG A 21 -12.21 -13.66 8.73
CA ARG A 21 -12.27 -15.09 9.10
C ARG A 21 -10.92 -15.59 9.63
N VAL A 22 -9.83 -15.23 8.94
CA VAL A 22 -8.47 -15.57 9.36
C VAL A 22 -8.14 -14.95 10.73
N LEU A 23 -8.45 -13.66 10.94
CA LEU A 23 -8.24 -13.01 12.24
C LEU A 23 -9.03 -13.69 13.36
N LYS A 24 -10.29 -14.09 13.12
CA LYS A 24 -11.14 -14.80 14.10
C LYS A 24 -10.62 -16.19 14.46
N ALA A 25 -9.89 -16.84 13.56
CA ALA A 25 -9.28 -18.16 13.82
C ALA A 25 -8.01 -18.08 14.68
N LEU A 26 -7.46 -16.88 14.90
CA LEU A 26 -6.38 -16.66 15.84
C LEU A 26 -6.97 -16.56 17.25
N ASP A 27 -6.35 -17.22 18.22
CA ASP A 27 -6.78 -17.14 19.64
C ASP A 27 -6.29 -15.81 20.27
N LEU A 28 -6.87 -14.69 19.77
CA LEU A 28 -6.56 -13.33 20.19
C LEU A 28 -7.81 -12.57 20.62
N LYS A 29 -7.73 -11.82 21.71
CA LYS A 29 -8.81 -10.92 22.14
C LYS A 29 -8.87 -9.69 21.28
N MET A 30 -9.68 -9.75 20.21
CA MET A 30 -9.91 -8.66 19.27
C MET A 30 -11.38 -8.25 19.27
N GLU A 31 -11.62 -6.96 19.41
CA GLU A 31 -12.92 -6.32 19.16
C GLU A 31 -12.89 -5.74 17.75
N MET A 32 -13.72 -6.25 16.87
CA MET A 32 -13.79 -5.84 15.48
C MET A 32 -15.17 -5.19 15.21
N GLU A 33 -15.15 -3.92 14.84
CA GLU A 33 -16.35 -3.15 14.52
C GLU A 33 -16.33 -2.74 13.05
N THR A 34 -17.42 -3.00 12.33
CA THR A 34 -17.53 -2.71 10.89
C THR A 34 -18.29 -1.44 10.64
N ALA A 35 -17.79 -0.59 9.72
CA ALA A 35 -18.48 0.62 9.27
C ALA A 35 -18.39 0.77 7.74
N LEU A 36 -19.36 1.53 7.18
CA LEU A 36 -19.39 1.84 5.76
C LEU A 36 -18.33 2.92 5.43
N VAL A 37 -17.71 2.78 4.26
CA VAL A 37 -16.72 3.71 3.71
C VAL A 37 -16.80 3.69 2.19
N GLY A 38 -16.32 4.74 1.53
CA GLY A 38 -16.29 4.82 0.06
C GLY A 38 -17.66 5.02 -0.57
N GLY A 39 -17.90 4.38 -1.70
CA GLY A 39 -19.16 4.46 -2.43
C GLY A 39 -20.32 3.90 -1.65
N ALA A 40 -20.13 2.80 -0.92
CA ALA A 40 -21.15 2.24 -0.04
C ALA A 40 -21.62 3.22 1.04
N ALA A 41 -20.69 3.99 1.62
CA ALA A 41 -21.02 5.04 2.57
C ALA A 41 -21.71 6.23 1.88
N TYR A 42 -21.27 6.60 0.68
CA TYR A 42 -21.91 7.66 -0.09
C TYR A 42 -23.37 7.32 -0.41
N GLU A 43 -23.67 6.11 -0.85
CA GLU A 43 -25.03 5.67 -1.12
C GLU A 43 -25.93 5.69 0.14
N ALA A 44 -25.40 5.31 1.29
CA ALA A 44 -26.15 5.26 2.53
C ALA A 44 -26.29 6.62 3.22
N HIS A 45 -25.30 7.50 3.11
CA HIS A 45 -25.18 8.72 3.94
C HIS A 45 -24.87 10.00 3.16
N GLY A 46 -24.72 9.95 1.83
CA GLY A 46 -24.39 11.09 0.98
C GLY A 46 -22.92 11.57 1.11
N HIS A 47 -22.06 10.83 1.80
CA HIS A 47 -20.65 11.18 2.01
C HIS A 47 -19.76 9.94 2.09
N PRO A 48 -18.59 9.90 1.40
CA PRO A 48 -17.75 8.70 1.33
C PRO A 48 -17.04 8.35 2.66
N LEU A 49 -16.89 9.31 3.56
CA LEU A 49 -16.33 9.12 4.91
C LEU A 49 -17.24 9.76 5.97
N PRO A 50 -18.28 9.07 6.44
CA PRO A 50 -19.15 9.60 7.50
C PRO A 50 -18.36 9.90 8.78
N PRO A 51 -18.76 10.93 9.56
CA PRO A 51 -18.11 11.29 10.82
C PRO A 51 -18.02 10.11 11.81
N ALA A 52 -19.02 9.25 11.85
CA ALA A 52 -19.03 8.05 12.71
C ALA A 52 -17.94 7.04 12.29
N THR A 53 -17.78 6.81 10.99
CA THR A 53 -16.72 5.94 10.45
C THR A 53 -15.33 6.51 10.74
N LEU A 54 -15.14 7.82 10.53
CA LEU A 54 -13.87 8.48 10.87
C LEU A 54 -13.56 8.37 12.36
N LYS A 55 -14.57 8.61 13.23
CA LYS A 55 -14.42 8.46 14.67
C LYS A 55 -14.03 7.04 15.06
N LEU A 56 -14.70 6.03 14.52
CA LEU A 56 -14.38 4.63 14.75
C LEU A 56 -12.92 4.32 14.37
N ALA A 57 -12.47 4.79 13.19
CA ALA A 57 -11.09 4.59 12.73
C ALA A 57 -10.07 5.24 13.68
N MET A 58 -10.34 6.47 14.13
CA MET A 58 -9.44 7.21 15.04
C MET A 58 -9.39 6.61 16.44
N ASP A 59 -10.50 6.04 16.94
CA ASP A 59 -10.61 5.42 18.28
C ASP A 59 -10.13 3.96 18.29
N SER A 60 -9.75 3.38 17.16
CA SER A 60 -9.28 2.01 17.05
C SER A 60 -7.75 1.91 17.09
N ASP A 61 -7.22 0.78 17.56
CA ASP A 61 -5.78 0.50 17.53
C ASP A 61 -5.25 0.37 16.09
N ALA A 62 -6.10 -0.12 15.19
CA ALA A 62 -5.79 -0.27 13.77
C ALA A 62 -7.06 -0.30 12.91
N VAL A 63 -6.89 -0.05 11.61
CA VAL A 63 -7.94 -0.13 10.60
C VAL A 63 -7.57 -1.19 9.57
N LEU A 64 -8.45 -2.18 9.36
CA LEU A 64 -8.38 -3.07 8.21
C LEU A 64 -9.33 -2.54 7.15
N PHE A 65 -8.77 -2.14 6.02
CA PHE A 65 -9.46 -1.48 4.92
C PHE A 65 -9.47 -2.40 3.70
N GLY A 66 -10.57 -2.40 2.95
CA GLY A 66 -10.65 -3.17 1.71
C GLY A 66 -10.23 -2.33 0.51
N ALA A 67 -11.19 -1.80 -0.22
CA ALA A 67 -10.94 -0.94 -1.38
C ALA A 67 -12.10 0.04 -1.58
N VAL A 68 -11.88 1.13 -2.31
CA VAL A 68 -12.92 2.11 -2.65
C VAL A 68 -12.86 2.48 -4.11
N GLY A 69 -14.00 2.90 -4.65
CA GLY A 69 -14.14 3.38 -6.03
C GLY A 69 -14.98 2.44 -6.90
N ASP A 70 -15.68 3.06 -7.85
CA ASP A 70 -16.41 2.41 -8.93
C ASP A 70 -16.64 3.47 -10.02
N TRP A 71 -16.61 3.11 -11.27
CA TRP A 71 -16.84 4.01 -12.43
C TRP A 71 -18.15 4.79 -12.33
N LYS A 72 -19.17 4.24 -11.67
CA LYS A 72 -20.46 4.91 -11.45
C LYS A 72 -20.35 6.22 -10.64
N TYR A 73 -19.23 6.43 -9.93
CA TYR A 73 -18.98 7.62 -9.14
C TYR A 73 -18.08 8.66 -9.83
N ASP A 74 -17.58 8.40 -11.04
CA ASP A 74 -16.69 9.31 -11.75
C ASP A 74 -17.31 10.67 -12.09
N THR A 75 -18.64 10.71 -12.19
CA THR A 75 -19.39 11.93 -12.45
C THR A 75 -19.68 12.78 -11.21
N LEU A 76 -19.38 12.26 -10.01
CA LEU A 76 -19.57 13.00 -8.77
C LEU A 76 -18.55 14.14 -8.65
N ASP A 77 -18.97 15.19 -7.93
CA ASP A 77 -18.05 16.22 -7.49
C ASP A 77 -16.90 15.62 -6.69
N ARG A 78 -15.68 16.12 -6.94
CA ARG A 78 -14.45 15.56 -6.37
C ARG A 78 -14.51 15.28 -4.87
N PRO A 79 -15.08 16.14 -4.00
CA PRO A 79 -15.17 15.87 -2.55
C PRO A 79 -16.05 14.67 -2.17
N LEU A 80 -16.95 14.25 -3.07
CA LEU A 80 -17.91 13.16 -2.84
C LEU A 80 -17.47 11.83 -3.44
N ARG A 81 -16.36 11.81 -4.17
CA ARG A 81 -15.82 10.56 -4.75
C ARG A 81 -15.32 9.60 -3.68
N PRO A 82 -15.50 8.29 -3.87
CA PRO A 82 -15.09 7.27 -2.88
C PRO A 82 -13.63 7.37 -2.41
N GLU A 83 -12.72 7.77 -3.30
CA GLU A 83 -11.28 7.90 -3.02
C GLU A 83 -10.99 8.98 -1.95
N GLN A 84 -11.91 9.94 -1.76
CA GLN A 84 -11.77 10.93 -0.68
C GLN A 84 -11.83 10.30 0.71
N ALA A 85 -12.42 9.11 0.83
CA ALA A 85 -12.47 8.40 2.10
C ALA A 85 -11.07 7.98 2.58
N ILE A 86 -10.28 7.34 1.71
CA ILE A 86 -8.93 6.91 2.07
C ILE A 86 -8.00 8.11 2.30
N LEU A 87 -8.11 9.16 1.48
CA LEU A 87 -7.34 10.39 1.67
C LEU A 87 -7.70 11.09 2.99
N GLY A 88 -8.99 11.11 3.33
CA GLY A 88 -9.48 11.63 4.60
C GLY A 88 -8.98 10.85 5.81
N LEU A 89 -9.00 9.51 5.76
CA LEU A 89 -8.45 8.65 6.81
C LEU A 89 -6.94 8.88 6.99
N ARG A 90 -6.15 8.85 5.92
CA ARG A 90 -4.70 9.10 5.97
C ARG A 90 -4.37 10.44 6.60
N LYS A 91 -5.10 11.49 6.21
CA LYS A 91 -4.91 12.85 6.75
C LYS A 91 -5.27 12.95 8.23
N ASN A 92 -6.47 12.51 8.63
CA ASN A 92 -6.96 12.68 9.99
C ASN A 92 -6.24 11.78 11.01
N MET A 93 -5.83 10.58 10.61
CA MET A 93 -5.04 9.67 11.44
C MET A 93 -3.55 10.01 11.43
N GLY A 94 -3.10 10.98 10.63
CA GLY A 94 -1.68 11.37 10.51
C GLY A 94 -0.80 10.27 9.93
N LEU A 95 -1.33 9.44 9.01
CA LEU A 95 -0.59 8.34 8.41
C LEU A 95 0.37 8.89 7.35
N PHE A 96 1.66 8.87 7.64
CA PHE A 96 2.67 9.45 6.75
C PHE A 96 3.58 8.43 6.08
N ALA A 97 3.76 7.26 6.68
CA ALA A 97 4.67 6.23 6.18
C ALA A 97 3.89 5.05 5.59
N ASN A 98 3.97 4.87 4.28
CA ASN A 98 3.34 3.75 3.60
C ASN A 98 4.39 2.69 3.26
N PHE A 99 4.17 1.49 3.79
CA PHE A 99 5.00 0.31 3.58
C PHE A 99 4.38 -0.54 2.48
N ARG A 100 5.09 -0.72 1.40
CA ARG A 100 4.71 -1.50 0.23
C ARG A 100 5.76 -2.58 -0.04
N PRO A 101 5.65 -3.77 0.58
CA PRO A 101 6.55 -4.89 0.28
C PRO A 101 6.22 -5.48 -1.10
N ALA A 102 7.24 -5.76 -1.89
CA ALA A 102 7.16 -6.48 -3.16
C ALA A 102 7.99 -7.75 -3.03
N ILE A 103 7.33 -8.85 -2.64
CA ILE A 103 7.94 -10.16 -2.39
C ILE A 103 7.50 -11.11 -3.49
N CYS A 104 8.45 -11.69 -4.22
CA CYS A 104 8.18 -12.75 -5.17
C CYS A 104 8.30 -14.11 -4.49
N TYR A 105 7.15 -14.75 -4.27
CA TYR A 105 7.11 -16.11 -3.73
C TYR A 105 7.69 -17.10 -4.74
N LYS A 106 8.47 -18.08 -4.28
CA LYS A 106 9.10 -19.08 -5.17
C LYS A 106 8.07 -19.87 -6.01
N GLU A 107 6.86 -20.02 -5.47
CA GLU A 107 5.73 -20.70 -6.11
C GLU A 107 5.05 -19.85 -7.20
N LEU A 108 5.36 -18.55 -7.27
CA LEU A 108 4.76 -17.58 -8.20
C LEU A 108 5.78 -16.98 -9.17
N VAL A 109 6.99 -17.48 -9.20
CA VAL A 109 8.05 -16.96 -10.08
C VAL A 109 7.64 -16.96 -11.55
N ASP A 110 6.95 -18.02 -11.99
CA ASP A 110 6.47 -18.15 -13.37
C ASP A 110 5.24 -17.27 -13.70
N ALA A 111 4.60 -16.68 -12.67
CA ALA A 111 3.53 -15.71 -12.87
C ALA A 111 4.04 -14.28 -13.11
N SER A 112 5.33 -14.02 -12.83
CA SER A 112 5.96 -12.74 -13.12
C SER A 112 6.05 -12.45 -14.61
N SER A 113 5.97 -11.18 -14.99
CA SER A 113 6.23 -10.71 -16.36
C SER A 113 7.73 -10.73 -16.72
N LEU A 114 8.62 -10.90 -15.72
CA LEU A 114 10.06 -10.99 -15.94
C LEU A 114 10.53 -12.44 -15.89
N LYS A 115 11.74 -12.66 -16.39
CA LYS A 115 12.39 -13.97 -16.34
C LYS A 115 12.57 -14.43 -14.90
N PRO A 116 12.37 -15.74 -14.60
CA PRO A 116 12.50 -16.31 -13.25
C PRO A 116 13.78 -15.93 -12.51
N GLU A 117 14.92 -15.93 -13.18
CA GLU A 117 16.22 -15.60 -12.57
C GLU A 117 16.31 -14.15 -12.05
N LEU A 118 15.50 -13.25 -12.59
CA LEU A 118 15.45 -11.84 -12.14
C LEU A 118 14.63 -11.67 -10.87
N VAL A 119 13.56 -12.46 -10.71
CA VAL A 119 12.58 -12.27 -9.63
C VAL A 119 12.61 -13.32 -8.52
N ALA A 120 13.20 -14.50 -8.77
CA ALA A 120 13.29 -15.55 -7.75
C ALA A 120 14.00 -15.04 -6.48
N GLY A 121 13.28 -15.06 -5.34
CA GLY A 121 13.78 -14.56 -4.06
C GLY A 121 13.81 -13.03 -3.96
N LEU A 122 13.06 -12.31 -4.81
CA LEU A 122 12.90 -10.88 -4.70
C LEU A 122 12.17 -10.50 -3.41
N ASP A 123 12.73 -9.55 -2.68
CA ASP A 123 12.16 -8.95 -1.47
C ASP A 123 12.56 -7.47 -1.42
N ILE A 124 11.71 -6.60 -1.91
CA ILE A 124 11.89 -5.15 -1.89
C ILE A 124 10.85 -4.55 -0.94
N LEU A 125 11.28 -3.60 -0.12
CA LEU A 125 10.38 -2.78 0.68
C LEU A 125 10.40 -1.34 0.18
N ILE A 126 9.27 -0.84 -0.34
CA ILE A 126 9.13 0.56 -0.73
C ILE A 126 8.47 1.31 0.42
N ILE A 127 9.16 2.34 0.92
CA ILE A 127 8.67 3.29 1.92
C ILE A 127 8.29 4.57 1.19
N ARG A 128 6.98 4.81 1.06
CA ARG A 128 6.40 5.98 0.40
C ARG A 128 5.94 6.99 1.44
N GLU A 129 6.35 8.24 1.31
CA GLU A 129 5.79 9.34 2.09
C GLU A 129 4.37 9.63 1.58
N LEU A 130 3.37 9.82 2.47
CA LEU A 130 1.96 9.91 2.09
C LEU A 130 1.33 11.29 2.24
N THR A 131 1.95 12.24 2.92
CA THR A 131 1.28 13.47 3.37
C THR A 131 1.71 14.72 2.64
N GLY A 132 2.78 14.65 1.89
CA GLY A 132 3.34 15.75 1.09
C GLY A 132 3.17 15.56 -0.40
N ASP A 133 4.12 16.13 -1.15
CA ASP A 133 4.23 16.09 -2.59
C ASP A 133 3.14 16.90 -3.33
N ILE A 134 3.01 16.64 -4.61
CA ILE A 134 2.02 17.24 -5.51
C ILE A 134 0.57 16.84 -5.15
N TYR A 135 0.37 15.74 -4.42
CA TYR A 135 -0.95 15.26 -4.03
C TYR A 135 -1.66 16.18 -3.03
N PHE A 136 -0.91 16.87 -2.17
CA PHE A 136 -1.44 17.72 -1.12
C PHE A 136 -0.92 19.16 -1.15
N GLY A 137 0.02 19.47 -2.04
CA GLY A 137 0.61 20.79 -2.16
C GLY A 137 -0.41 21.87 -2.55
N GLN A 138 -0.21 23.07 -2.01
CA GLN A 138 -1.01 24.26 -2.28
C GLN A 138 -0.08 25.41 -2.67
N PRO A 139 -0.50 26.33 -3.57
CA PRO A 139 -1.80 26.40 -4.27
C PRO A 139 -1.94 25.36 -5.39
N ARG A 140 -3.17 25.04 -5.75
CA ARG A 140 -3.49 24.16 -6.88
C ARG A 140 -4.82 24.59 -7.51
N GLY A 141 -5.04 24.35 -8.77
CA GLY A 141 -6.30 24.68 -9.41
C GLY A 141 -6.23 24.94 -10.90
N ARG A 142 -7.24 25.65 -11.39
CA ARG A 142 -7.31 26.16 -12.75
C ARG A 142 -7.48 27.68 -12.69
N ARG A 143 -6.87 28.39 -13.63
CA ARG A 143 -7.01 29.84 -13.79
C ARG A 143 -6.76 30.26 -15.22
N VAL A 144 -6.99 31.52 -15.54
CA VAL A 144 -6.48 32.14 -16.74
C VAL A 144 -5.04 32.58 -16.48
N ALA A 145 -4.11 32.15 -17.32
CA ALA A 145 -2.68 32.48 -17.22
C ALA A 145 -2.47 33.98 -17.38
N THR A 146 -1.73 34.60 -16.46
CA THR A 146 -1.34 36.00 -16.52
C THR A 146 0.05 36.21 -17.09
N ASP A 147 0.84 35.12 -17.17
CA ASP A 147 2.24 35.12 -17.62
C ASP A 147 2.55 33.78 -18.34
N GLY A 148 3.83 33.52 -18.62
CA GLY A 148 4.29 32.30 -19.28
C GLY A 148 4.19 32.35 -20.81
N HIS A 149 4.11 31.17 -21.45
CA HIS A 149 4.15 31.06 -22.91
C HIS A 149 2.85 31.45 -23.61
N PHE A 150 1.70 31.33 -22.91
CA PHE A 150 0.36 31.56 -23.46
C PHE A 150 -0.51 32.40 -22.52
N PRO A 151 -0.19 33.71 -22.28
CA PRO A 151 -1.00 34.57 -21.46
C PRO A 151 -2.44 34.69 -22.01
N GLY A 152 -3.44 34.68 -21.14
CA GLY A 152 -4.86 34.73 -21.50
C GLY A 152 -5.50 33.38 -21.79
N SER A 153 -4.71 32.26 -21.80
CA SER A 153 -5.26 30.91 -21.95
C SER A 153 -5.60 30.27 -20.58
N GLU A 154 -6.45 29.24 -20.59
CA GLU A 154 -6.69 28.43 -19.40
C GLU A 154 -5.47 27.57 -19.08
N GLU A 155 -5.10 27.55 -17.81
CA GLU A 155 -4.05 26.67 -17.29
C GLU A 155 -4.51 25.93 -16.02
N ALA A 156 -3.93 24.74 -15.80
CA ALA A 156 -4.07 23.98 -14.55
C ALA A 156 -2.71 23.78 -13.92
N PHE A 157 -2.64 23.86 -12.61
CA PHE A 157 -1.39 23.70 -11.88
C PHE A 157 -1.60 22.99 -10.54
N ASP A 158 -0.55 22.25 -10.13
CA ASP A 158 -0.40 21.65 -8.81
C ASP A 158 0.98 22.00 -8.26
N THR A 159 1.08 22.13 -6.94
CA THR A 159 2.34 22.46 -6.25
C THR A 159 2.97 21.24 -5.64
N MET A 160 4.19 20.92 -6.01
CA MET A 160 5.02 19.92 -5.34
C MET A 160 5.72 20.55 -4.13
N ARG A 161 5.58 19.94 -2.95
CA ARG A 161 6.10 20.53 -1.72
C ARG A 161 6.43 19.48 -0.69
N TYR A 162 7.61 19.64 -0.05
CA TYR A 162 8.03 18.93 1.15
C TYR A 162 8.70 19.87 2.15
N SER A 163 8.38 19.71 3.42
CA SER A 163 9.10 20.35 4.51
C SER A 163 10.16 19.41 5.09
N ARG A 164 11.18 19.97 5.76
CA ARG A 164 12.24 19.18 6.40
C ARG A 164 11.71 18.10 7.36
N PRO A 165 10.79 18.37 8.30
CA PRO A 165 10.29 17.34 9.21
C PRO A 165 9.57 16.18 8.50
N GLU A 166 8.90 16.43 7.38
CA GLU A 166 8.26 15.38 6.58
C GLU A 166 9.29 14.43 5.97
N ILE A 167 10.39 14.97 5.46
CA ILE A 167 11.48 14.17 4.89
C ILE A 167 12.25 13.43 5.99
N GLU A 168 12.58 14.11 7.09
CA GLU A 168 13.31 13.50 8.22
C GLU A 168 12.58 12.29 8.79
N ARG A 169 11.27 12.42 9.10
CA ARG A 169 10.50 11.32 9.68
C ARG A 169 10.42 10.10 8.77
N ILE A 170 10.22 10.28 7.46
CA ILE A 170 10.15 9.15 6.53
C ILE A 170 11.52 8.52 6.29
N ALA A 171 12.59 9.32 6.27
CA ALA A 171 13.96 8.83 6.19
C ALA A 171 14.31 7.94 7.39
N HIS A 172 13.99 8.38 8.61
CA HIS A 172 14.18 7.56 9.82
C HIS A 172 13.44 6.22 9.72
N VAL A 173 12.20 6.22 9.24
CA VAL A 173 11.42 4.98 9.02
C VAL A 173 12.15 4.04 8.07
N ALA A 174 12.67 4.56 6.95
CA ALA A 174 13.37 3.75 5.95
C ALA A 174 14.69 3.17 6.49
N PHE A 175 15.49 3.97 7.17
CA PHE A 175 16.74 3.49 7.77
C PHE A 175 16.49 2.46 8.87
N GLN A 176 15.48 2.67 9.74
CA GLN A 176 15.10 1.71 10.77
C GLN A 176 14.56 0.39 10.17
N ALA A 177 13.85 0.46 9.04
CA ALA A 177 13.44 -0.74 8.33
C ALA A 177 14.65 -1.48 7.75
N ALA A 178 15.59 -0.76 7.10
CA ALA A 178 16.80 -1.34 6.54
C ALA A 178 17.71 -1.99 7.58
N MET A 179 17.78 -1.44 8.81
CA MET A 179 18.53 -2.05 9.93
C MET A 179 18.07 -3.48 10.28
N LYS A 180 16.84 -3.83 9.94
CA LYS A 180 16.24 -5.16 10.16
C LYS A 180 16.28 -6.04 8.90
N ARG A 181 16.90 -5.57 7.82
CA ARG A 181 16.99 -6.20 6.51
C ARG A 181 18.47 -6.22 6.06
N ASP A 182 18.71 -6.11 4.75
CA ASP A 182 20.07 -6.18 4.15
C ASP A 182 20.88 -4.88 4.34
N LYS A 183 20.40 -3.94 5.16
CA LYS A 183 21.08 -2.68 5.50
C LYS A 183 21.41 -1.82 4.28
N ARG A 184 20.52 -1.76 3.30
CA ARG A 184 20.65 -0.92 2.11
C ARG A 184 19.41 -0.05 1.93
N VAL A 185 19.61 1.26 1.76
CA VAL A 185 18.56 2.23 1.41
C VAL A 185 18.90 2.86 0.07
N THR A 186 17.97 2.82 -0.86
CA THR A 186 18.01 3.62 -2.09
C THR A 186 16.99 4.74 -1.97
N SER A 187 17.47 5.99 -1.82
CA SER A 187 16.62 7.18 -1.86
C SER A 187 16.36 7.55 -3.31
N VAL A 188 15.08 7.51 -3.70
CA VAL A 188 14.68 7.80 -5.08
C VAL A 188 14.10 9.20 -5.17
N ASP A 189 14.66 9.98 -6.09
CA ASP A 189 14.40 11.41 -6.25
C ASP A 189 14.42 11.86 -7.73
N LYS A 190 14.24 13.16 -7.97
CA LYS A 190 14.47 13.84 -9.24
C LYS A 190 15.29 15.11 -9.02
N ALA A 191 16.33 15.01 -8.20
CA ALA A 191 17.16 16.13 -7.74
C ALA A 191 17.84 16.91 -8.86
N ASN A 192 18.09 16.29 -10.02
CA ASN A 192 18.66 16.96 -11.16
C ASN A 192 17.73 17.97 -11.86
N VAL A 193 16.43 18.01 -11.50
CA VAL A 193 15.43 18.88 -12.13
C VAL A 193 14.59 19.64 -11.11
N LEU A 194 14.24 19.00 -9.99
CA LEU A 194 13.27 19.51 -9.02
C LEU A 194 13.96 19.94 -7.74
N GLU A 195 13.80 21.23 -7.37
CA GLU A 195 14.32 21.81 -6.13
C GLU A 195 13.81 21.05 -4.89
N THR A 196 12.53 20.68 -4.89
CA THR A 196 11.93 19.88 -3.80
C THR A 196 12.67 18.56 -3.59
N PHE A 197 13.11 17.91 -4.66
CA PHE A 197 13.85 16.65 -4.56
C PHE A 197 15.37 16.82 -4.39
N GLN A 198 15.94 17.97 -4.74
CA GLN A 198 17.28 18.30 -4.28
C GLN A 198 17.29 18.44 -2.75
N PHE A 199 16.31 19.17 -2.19
CA PHE A 199 16.14 19.30 -0.75
C PHE A 199 15.87 17.94 -0.07
N TRP A 200 15.04 17.08 -0.68
CA TRP A 200 14.82 15.69 -0.23
C TRP A 200 16.15 14.93 -0.08
N LYS A 201 16.98 14.96 -1.13
CA LYS A 201 18.28 14.28 -1.17
C LYS A 201 19.20 14.78 -0.06
N ASP A 202 19.25 16.08 0.16
CA ASP A 202 20.10 16.70 1.19
C ASP A 202 19.67 16.22 2.59
N VAL A 203 18.39 16.28 2.90
CA VAL A 203 17.85 15.87 4.21
C VAL A 203 18.02 14.37 4.44
N VAL A 204 17.73 13.52 3.45
CA VAL A 204 17.94 12.07 3.57
C VAL A 204 19.42 11.75 3.80
N SER A 205 20.32 12.47 3.13
CA SER A 205 21.77 12.32 3.33
C SER A 205 22.21 12.72 4.75
N GLU A 206 21.62 13.76 5.32
CA GLU A 206 21.89 14.17 6.70
C GLU A 206 21.41 13.11 7.71
N VAL A 207 20.19 12.61 7.55
CA VAL A 207 19.63 11.54 8.41
C VAL A 207 20.47 10.27 8.29
N GLY A 208 20.92 9.92 7.08
CA GLY A 208 21.75 8.73 6.84
C GLY A 208 23.03 8.69 7.65
N LYS A 209 23.62 9.83 8.01
CA LYS A 209 24.80 9.89 8.88
C LYS A 209 24.57 9.32 10.28
N GLN A 210 23.33 9.25 10.72
CA GLN A 210 22.94 8.66 12.01
C GLN A 210 22.81 7.12 11.97
N TYR A 211 22.92 6.52 10.76
CA TYR A 211 22.80 5.08 10.51
C TYR A 211 24.03 4.54 9.77
N PRO A 212 25.24 4.60 10.38
CA PRO A 212 26.49 4.27 9.70
C PRO A 212 26.59 2.82 9.21
N GLU A 213 25.72 1.92 9.72
CA GLU A 213 25.67 0.54 9.30
C GLU A 213 24.82 0.33 8.03
N VAL A 214 24.07 1.35 7.58
CA VAL A 214 23.17 1.27 6.42
C VAL A 214 23.84 1.97 5.24
N ALA A 215 24.03 1.23 4.15
CA ALA A 215 24.49 1.80 2.90
C ALA A 215 23.38 2.62 2.26
N LEU A 216 23.63 3.91 2.05
CA LEU A 216 22.73 4.84 1.35
C LEU A 216 23.20 5.06 -0.08
N ASP A 217 22.30 4.85 -1.04
CA ASP A 217 22.47 5.24 -2.44
C ASP A 217 21.35 6.20 -2.86
N HIS A 218 21.64 7.14 -3.76
CA HIS A 218 20.66 8.03 -4.35
C HIS A 218 20.45 7.68 -5.82
N MET A 219 19.21 7.62 -6.25
CA MET A 219 18.87 7.25 -7.62
C MET A 219 17.76 8.14 -8.18
N TYR A 220 17.94 8.64 -9.39
CA TYR A 220 16.85 9.34 -10.08
C TYR A 220 15.71 8.37 -10.40
N VAL A 221 14.48 8.82 -10.30
CA VAL A 221 13.27 8.00 -10.43
C VAL A 221 13.17 7.28 -11.76
N ASP A 222 13.59 7.92 -12.85
CA ASP A 222 13.64 7.30 -14.18
C ASP A 222 14.63 6.12 -14.24
N ASN A 223 15.81 6.27 -13.61
CA ASN A 223 16.75 5.16 -13.48
C ASN A 223 16.20 4.07 -12.52
N ALA A 224 15.55 4.45 -11.42
CA ALA A 224 14.94 3.48 -10.51
C ALA A 224 13.87 2.64 -11.22
N ALA A 225 13.03 3.24 -12.05
CA ALA A 225 12.05 2.53 -12.87
C ALA A 225 12.71 1.54 -13.84
N MET A 226 13.81 1.93 -14.51
CA MET A 226 14.60 1.02 -15.35
C MET A 226 15.23 -0.12 -14.57
N GLN A 227 15.78 0.17 -13.37
CA GLN A 227 16.45 -0.85 -12.54
C GLN A 227 15.45 -1.85 -11.93
N LEU A 228 14.23 -1.43 -11.61
CA LEU A 228 13.16 -2.34 -11.17
C LEU A 228 12.90 -3.43 -12.22
N VAL A 229 12.91 -3.08 -13.50
CA VAL A 229 12.72 -4.05 -14.60
C VAL A 229 13.99 -4.83 -14.92
N LYS A 230 15.17 -4.17 -14.88
CA LYS A 230 16.45 -4.77 -15.33
C LYS A 230 17.15 -5.61 -14.27
N ALA A 231 17.15 -5.13 -13.02
CA ALA A 231 17.93 -5.72 -11.93
C ALA A 231 17.24 -5.45 -10.57
N PRO A 232 16.00 -5.94 -10.34
CA PRO A 232 15.22 -5.61 -9.15
C PRO A 232 15.89 -6.03 -7.84
N LYS A 233 16.67 -7.10 -7.83
CA LYS A 233 17.42 -7.58 -6.65
C LYS A 233 18.51 -6.61 -6.16
N LYS A 234 18.77 -5.55 -6.89
CA LYS A 234 19.64 -4.46 -6.44
C LYS A 234 19.05 -3.72 -5.24
N PHE A 235 17.72 -3.65 -5.15
CA PHE A 235 17.02 -2.94 -4.09
C PHE A 235 16.80 -3.82 -2.86
N ASP A 236 16.84 -3.19 -1.69
CA ASP A 236 16.40 -3.73 -0.41
C ASP A 236 15.28 -2.82 0.14
N VAL A 237 15.61 -1.60 0.58
CA VAL A 237 14.63 -0.59 0.96
C VAL A 237 14.72 0.59 -0.01
N ILE A 238 13.59 0.97 -0.60
CA ILE A 238 13.45 2.20 -1.38
C ILE A 238 12.70 3.22 -0.52
N VAL A 239 13.22 4.46 -0.42
CA VAL A 239 12.50 5.58 0.18
C VAL A 239 12.28 6.67 -0.85
N THR A 240 11.05 7.20 -0.94
CA THR A 240 10.72 8.20 -1.95
C THR A 240 9.46 9.00 -1.57
N GLY A 241 9.23 10.09 -2.29
CA GLY A 241 8.04 10.93 -2.18
C GLY A 241 6.76 10.22 -2.60
N ASN A 242 5.64 10.93 -2.45
CA ASN A 242 4.31 10.38 -2.61
C ASN A 242 4.04 9.89 -4.03
N MET A 243 4.18 10.76 -5.03
CA MET A 243 3.87 10.43 -6.42
C MET A 243 4.81 9.35 -6.98
N PHE A 244 6.12 9.49 -6.75
CA PHE A 244 7.08 8.48 -7.24
C PHE A 244 6.91 7.14 -6.52
N GLY A 245 6.60 7.18 -5.23
CA GLY A 245 6.34 5.97 -4.44
C GLY A 245 5.12 5.21 -4.92
N ASP A 246 4.07 5.92 -5.36
CA ASP A 246 2.87 5.33 -5.95
C ASP A 246 3.23 4.56 -7.23
N ILE A 247 3.84 5.25 -8.18
CA ILE A 247 4.17 4.68 -9.49
C ILE A 247 5.16 3.51 -9.36
N LEU A 248 6.21 3.67 -8.55
CA LEU A 248 7.23 2.63 -8.40
C LEU A 248 6.73 1.40 -7.66
N SER A 249 5.84 1.57 -6.67
CA SER A 249 5.28 0.42 -5.95
C SER A 249 4.33 -0.39 -6.83
N ASP A 250 3.54 0.26 -7.69
CA ASP A 250 2.67 -0.43 -8.63
C ASP A 250 3.48 -1.12 -9.74
N ALA A 251 4.57 -0.50 -10.22
CA ALA A 251 5.51 -1.15 -11.11
C ALA A 251 6.18 -2.38 -10.47
N ALA A 252 6.61 -2.26 -9.21
CA ALA A 252 7.19 -3.37 -8.45
C ALA A 252 6.17 -4.51 -8.20
N ALA A 253 4.89 -4.18 -8.12
CA ALA A 253 3.81 -5.15 -8.02
C ALA A 253 3.83 -6.17 -9.16
N MET A 254 4.07 -5.71 -10.36
CA MET A 254 4.09 -6.57 -11.55
C MET A 254 5.25 -7.57 -11.56
N LEU A 255 6.30 -7.30 -10.78
CA LEU A 255 7.44 -8.22 -10.62
C LEU A 255 7.07 -9.47 -9.82
N THR A 256 6.05 -9.38 -8.98
CA THR A 256 5.65 -10.46 -8.06
C THR A 256 4.61 -11.41 -8.65
N GLY A 257 4.13 -11.12 -9.86
CA GLY A 257 3.16 -11.93 -10.61
C GLY A 257 1.71 -11.49 -10.48
N SER A 258 1.29 -10.85 -9.37
CA SER A 258 -0.04 -10.27 -9.22
C SER A 258 -0.08 -9.22 -8.12
N ILE A 259 -0.79 -8.13 -8.38
CA ILE A 259 -1.11 -7.11 -7.37
C ILE A 259 -1.98 -7.69 -6.22
N GLY A 260 -2.71 -8.78 -6.46
CA GLY A 260 -3.49 -9.54 -5.47
C GLY A 260 -2.65 -10.24 -4.39
N MET A 261 -1.32 -10.20 -4.52
CA MET A 261 -0.37 -10.72 -3.53
C MET A 261 0.26 -9.63 -2.65
N LEU A 262 -0.02 -8.35 -2.91
CA LEU A 262 0.71 -7.24 -2.29
C LEU A 262 -0.08 -6.57 -1.17
N PRO A 263 0.33 -6.78 0.08
CA PRO A 263 -0.19 -6.03 1.21
C PRO A 263 0.37 -4.61 1.24
N SER A 264 -0.28 -3.75 2.01
CA SER A 264 0.17 -2.39 2.30
C SER A 264 -0.17 -2.00 3.74
N ALA A 265 0.68 -1.20 4.35
CA ALA A 265 0.45 -0.60 5.66
C ALA A 265 0.76 0.90 5.60
N SER A 266 -0.14 1.72 6.11
CA SER A 266 0.06 3.16 6.30
C SER A 266 0.10 3.45 7.79
N LEU A 267 1.20 4.00 8.30
CA LEU A 267 1.48 4.16 9.72
C LEU A 267 1.68 5.63 10.11
N ASN A 268 1.29 5.96 11.35
CA ASN A 268 1.69 7.20 12.01
C ASN A 268 2.83 6.96 13.02
N ASP A 269 3.27 8.01 13.69
CA ASP A 269 4.32 7.99 14.71
C ASP A 269 3.95 7.18 15.98
N LYS A 270 2.64 6.99 16.23
CA LYS A 270 2.10 6.24 17.37
C LYS A 270 1.89 4.75 17.06
N LYS A 271 2.32 4.29 15.90
CA LYS A 271 2.10 2.93 15.39
C LYS A 271 0.63 2.57 15.11
N GLN A 272 -0.30 3.52 15.18
CA GLN A 272 -1.64 3.33 14.67
C GLN A 272 -1.54 3.25 13.13
N GLY A 273 -2.24 2.31 12.52
CA GLY A 273 -2.10 2.06 11.09
C GLY A 273 -3.40 1.74 10.40
N LEU A 274 -3.39 1.96 9.09
CA LEU A 274 -4.40 1.50 8.15
C LEU A 274 -3.75 0.48 7.23
N TYR A 275 -4.39 -0.68 7.09
CA TYR A 275 -3.89 -1.85 6.40
C TYR A 275 -4.85 -2.24 5.30
N GLU A 276 -4.36 -2.25 4.08
CA GLU A 276 -5.14 -2.44 2.86
C GLU A 276 -4.34 -3.21 1.81
N PRO A 277 -4.97 -3.94 0.88
CA PRO A 277 -4.25 -4.44 -0.29
C PRO A 277 -3.78 -3.26 -1.16
N SER A 278 -2.74 -3.48 -1.97
CA SER A 278 -2.25 -2.45 -2.89
C SER A 278 -3.15 -2.22 -4.10
N HIS A 279 -4.03 -3.18 -4.41
CA HIS A 279 -4.99 -3.08 -5.52
C HIS A 279 -6.25 -2.28 -5.14
N GLY A 280 -7.01 -1.84 -6.15
CA GLY A 280 -8.29 -1.14 -6.00
C GLY A 280 -9.49 -2.09 -5.84
N SER A 281 -10.69 -1.54 -6.06
CA SER A 281 -11.97 -2.20 -5.85
C SER A 281 -12.37 -3.21 -6.95
N ALA A 282 -11.72 -3.19 -8.11
CA ALA A 282 -11.96 -4.07 -9.26
C ALA A 282 -13.47 -4.36 -9.51
N PRO A 283 -14.27 -3.33 -9.82
CA PRO A 283 -15.72 -3.45 -9.91
C PRO A 283 -16.18 -4.44 -11.00
N ASP A 284 -15.34 -4.69 -12.00
CA ASP A 284 -15.57 -5.65 -13.09
C ASP A 284 -15.64 -7.11 -12.61
N ILE A 285 -14.97 -7.46 -11.52
CA ILE A 285 -14.99 -8.82 -10.94
C ILE A 285 -15.71 -8.92 -9.60
N ALA A 286 -16.25 -7.82 -9.07
CA ALA A 286 -16.99 -7.80 -7.83
C ALA A 286 -18.19 -8.74 -7.85
N GLY A 287 -18.43 -9.49 -6.77
CA GLY A 287 -19.52 -10.46 -6.64
C GLY A 287 -19.31 -11.77 -7.42
N LYS A 288 -18.19 -11.93 -8.14
CA LYS A 288 -17.92 -13.17 -8.89
C LYS A 288 -17.18 -14.24 -8.08
N GLY A 289 -16.74 -13.91 -6.86
CA GLY A 289 -16.02 -14.84 -5.98
C GLY A 289 -14.69 -15.33 -6.54
N ILE A 290 -14.02 -14.51 -7.36
CA ILE A 290 -12.75 -14.86 -8.02
C ILE A 290 -11.58 -13.96 -7.60
N ALA A 291 -11.84 -12.95 -6.78
CA ALA A 291 -10.80 -12.05 -6.28
C ALA A 291 -9.81 -12.79 -5.36
N ASN A 292 -8.54 -12.43 -5.45
CA ASN A 292 -7.50 -12.98 -4.59
C ASN A 292 -7.54 -12.31 -3.20
N PRO A 293 -7.81 -13.03 -2.10
CA PRO A 293 -7.89 -12.42 -0.76
C PRO A 293 -6.52 -12.31 -0.08
N LEU A 294 -5.45 -12.86 -0.67
CA LEU A 294 -4.15 -13.03 0.01
C LEU A 294 -3.49 -11.70 0.34
N ALA A 295 -3.61 -10.67 -0.51
CA ALA A 295 -3.08 -9.34 -0.20
C ALA A 295 -3.73 -8.75 1.07
N THR A 296 -5.05 -8.89 1.23
CA THR A 296 -5.76 -8.41 2.42
C THR A 296 -5.43 -9.23 3.66
N ILE A 297 -5.30 -10.55 3.52
CA ILE A 297 -4.87 -11.46 4.60
C ILE A 297 -3.43 -11.11 5.05
N LEU A 298 -2.53 -10.84 4.11
CA LEU A 298 -1.16 -10.39 4.42
C LEU A 298 -1.13 -8.96 5.01
N SER A 299 -2.04 -8.08 4.58
CA SER A 299 -2.23 -6.77 5.23
C SER A 299 -2.67 -6.91 6.68
N ALA A 300 -3.55 -7.88 6.98
CA ALA A 300 -3.91 -8.21 8.36
C ALA A 300 -2.71 -8.77 9.15
N ALA A 301 -1.82 -9.54 8.54
CA ALA A 301 -0.57 -9.94 9.17
C ALA A 301 0.35 -8.75 9.49
N MET A 302 0.48 -7.79 8.56
CA MET A 302 1.20 -6.54 8.83
C MET A 302 0.57 -5.75 9.98
N MET A 303 -0.78 -5.69 10.06
CA MET A 303 -1.52 -5.06 11.16
C MET A 303 -1.16 -5.69 12.52
N LEU A 304 -1.17 -6.99 12.59
CA LEU A 304 -0.78 -7.75 13.80
C LEU A 304 0.65 -7.43 14.20
N ARG A 305 1.58 -7.35 13.24
CA ARG A 305 3.00 -7.11 13.49
C ARG A 305 3.30 -5.68 13.90
N PHE A 306 2.76 -4.69 13.18
CA PHE A 306 3.19 -3.30 13.33
C PHE A 306 2.37 -2.51 14.36
N SER A 307 1.03 -2.66 14.38
CA SER A 307 0.17 -1.91 15.30
C SER A 307 -0.18 -2.69 16.55
N LEU A 308 -0.43 -4.01 16.46
CA LEU A 308 -1.02 -4.79 17.53
C LEU A 308 0.01 -5.58 18.35
N ASN A 309 1.29 -5.49 18.02
CA ASN A 309 2.39 -6.18 18.69
C ASN A 309 2.20 -7.72 18.82
N GLN A 310 1.63 -8.34 17.77
CA GLN A 310 1.34 -9.78 17.69
C GLN A 310 2.18 -10.44 16.58
N ALA A 311 3.51 -10.31 16.66
CA ALA A 311 4.44 -10.79 15.63
C ALA A 311 4.30 -12.31 15.36
N ALA A 312 4.16 -13.11 16.43
CA ALA A 312 4.00 -14.56 16.28
C ALA A 312 2.73 -14.95 15.51
N ALA A 313 1.62 -14.21 15.72
CA ALA A 313 0.39 -14.45 14.97
C ALA A 313 0.52 -14.00 13.50
N ALA A 314 1.25 -12.92 13.23
CA ALA A 314 1.59 -12.51 11.89
C ALA A 314 2.42 -13.59 11.16
N ASP A 315 3.45 -14.14 11.81
CA ASP A 315 4.29 -15.21 11.25
C ASP A 315 3.47 -16.47 10.90
N ARG A 316 2.47 -16.82 11.73
CA ARG A 316 1.55 -17.93 11.44
C ARG A 316 0.75 -17.68 10.16
N ILE A 317 0.19 -16.47 9.97
CA ILE A 317 -0.55 -16.12 8.74
C ILE A 317 0.38 -16.20 7.52
N GLU A 318 1.57 -15.59 7.59
CA GLU A 318 2.52 -15.58 6.48
C GLU A 318 2.97 -17.01 6.12
N THR A 319 3.15 -17.87 7.13
CA THR A 319 3.48 -19.29 6.92
C THR A 319 2.32 -20.06 6.29
N ALA A 320 1.09 -19.82 6.74
CA ALA A 320 -0.12 -20.41 6.16
C ALA A 320 -0.27 -20.04 4.68
N VAL A 321 -0.08 -18.76 4.33
CA VAL A 321 -0.12 -18.31 2.93
C VAL A 321 0.95 -19.03 2.08
N LYS A 322 2.20 -19.12 2.57
CA LYS A 322 3.26 -19.88 1.88
C LYS A 322 2.88 -21.34 1.69
N SER A 323 2.31 -21.98 2.72
CA SER A 323 1.87 -23.38 2.66
C SER A 323 0.78 -23.60 1.60
N VAL A 324 -0.21 -22.71 1.53
CA VAL A 324 -1.29 -22.79 0.53
C VAL A 324 -0.75 -22.65 -0.90
N LEU A 325 0.19 -21.72 -1.12
CA LEU A 325 0.86 -21.58 -2.41
C LEU A 325 1.68 -22.81 -2.78
N ALA A 326 2.38 -23.41 -1.80
CA ALA A 326 3.16 -24.65 -1.99
C ALA A 326 2.29 -25.87 -2.33
N GLN A 327 1.02 -25.89 -1.88
CA GLN A 327 0.02 -26.89 -2.27
C GLN A 327 -0.50 -26.73 -3.71
N GLY A 328 -0.06 -25.69 -4.42
CA GLY A 328 -0.48 -25.41 -5.79
C GLY A 328 -1.86 -24.78 -5.93
N LEU A 329 -2.47 -24.27 -4.84
CA LEU A 329 -3.76 -23.58 -4.92
C LEU A 329 -3.58 -22.15 -5.47
N ARG A 330 -4.42 -21.75 -6.42
CA ARG A 330 -4.30 -20.47 -7.13
C ARG A 330 -5.66 -19.82 -7.38
N THR A 331 -5.80 -18.56 -7.06
CA THR A 331 -6.89 -17.74 -7.59
C THR A 331 -6.63 -17.42 -9.08
N PRO A 332 -7.65 -16.98 -9.84
CA PRO A 332 -7.51 -16.77 -11.29
C PRO A 332 -6.34 -15.88 -11.71
N ASP A 333 -6.02 -14.85 -10.93
CA ASP A 333 -4.96 -13.86 -11.19
C ASP A 333 -3.53 -14.44 -11.13
N ILE A 334 -3.33 -15.49 -10.33
CA ILE A 334 -2.04 -16.18 -10.14
C ILE A 334 -2.07 -17.62 -10.68
N TYR A 335 -3.08 -17.97 -11.45
CA TYR A 335 -3.22 -19.33 -11.99
C TYR A 335 -2.16 -19.64 -13.06
N SER A 336 -1.60 -20.83 -12.97
CA SER A 336 -0.69 -21.39 -13.99
C SER A 336 -1.01 -22.87 -14.25
N ALA A 337 -0.61 -23.38 -15.40
CA ALA A 337 -0.80 -24.78 -15.76
C ALA A 337 -0.15 -25.71 -14.72
N GLY A 338 -0.87 -26.77 -14.34
CA GLY A 338 -0.40 -27.72 -13.32
C GLY A 338 -0.78 -27.34 -11.88
N THR A 339 -1.48 -26.21 -11.68
CA THR A 339 -1.99 -25.79 -10.38
C THR A 339 -3.51 -25.98 -10.29
N THR A 340 -4.06 -25.85 -9.07
CA THR A 340 -5.50 -25.98 -8.82
C THR A 340 -6.12 -24.59 -8.68
N LYS A 341 -7.07 -24.29 -9.57
CA LYS A 341 -7.83 -23.04 -9.52
C LYS A 341 -8.86 -23.07 -8.41
N VAL A 342 -8.89 -22.03 -7.57
CA VAL A 342 -9.81 -21.87 -6.42
C VAL A 342 -10.49 -20.51 -6.44
N SER A 343 -11.65 -20.43 -5.81
CA SER A 343 -12.39 -19.17 -5.58
C SER A 343 -11.79 -18.38 -4.41
N THR A 344 -12.26 -17.13 -4.22
CA THR A 344 -11.95 -16.29 -3.07
C THR A 344 -12.16 -17.02 -1.74
N VAL A 345 -13.35 -17.61 -1.56
CA VAL A 345 -13.72 -18.33 -0.34
C VAL A 345 -12.87 -19.59 -0.16
N GLN A 346 -12.65 -20.37 -1.22
CA GLN A 346 -11.82 -21.59 -1.15
C GLN A 346 -10.36 -21.26 -0.79
N MET A 347 -9.85 -20.13 -1.26
CA MET A 347 -8.51 -19.66 -0.86
C MET A 347 -8.47 -19.30 0.62
N GLY A 348 -9.50 -18.58 1.12
CA GLY A 348 -9.65 -18.30 2.55
C GLY A 348 -9.75 -19.58 3.40
N ASP A 349 -10.55 -20.57 2.98
CA ASP A 349 -10.67 -21.88 3.65
C ASP A 349 -9.33 -22.61 3.72
N ALA A 350 -8.54 -22.55 2.62
CA ALA A 350 -7.22 -23.17 2.58
C ALA A 350 -6.24 -22.50 3.56
N VAL A 351 -6.28 -21.16 3.68
CA VAL A 351 -5.45 -20.43 4.66
C VAL A 351 -5.88 -20.78 6.09
N LEU A 352 -7.20 -20.85 6.37
CA LEU A 352 -7.70 -21.25 7.69
C LEU A 352 -7.22 -22.65 8.08
N LYS A 353 -7.31 -23.61 7.16
CA LYS A 353 -6.82 -24.96 7.38
C LYS A 353 -5.32 -25.02 7.60
N ALA A 354 -4.55 -24.16 6.96
CA ALA A 354 -3.09 -24.09 7.12
C ALA A 354 -2.64 -23.37 8.41
N LEU A 355 -3.56 -22.70 9.13
CA LEU A 355 -3.30 -22.11 10.45
C LEU A 355 -3.43 -23.12 11.60
N GLU A 356 -4.16 -24.22 11.40
CA GLU A 356 -4.28 -25.34 12.34
C GLU A 356 -2.93 -26.07 12.49
#